data_3a524bb426409ee57ba66ac315aaa17d
#
_entry.id   3a524bb426409ee57ba66ac315aaa17d
#
_cell.length_a   1.000
_cell.length_b   1.000
_cell.length_c   1.000
_cell.angle_alpha   90.00
_cell.angle_beta   90.00
_cell.angle_gamma   90.00
#
_symmetry.space_group_name_H-M   'P 1'
#
loop_
_entity.id
_entity.type
_entity.pdbx_description
1 polymer ?
#
loop_
_entity_poly.entity_id
_entity_poly.type
_entity_poly.pdbx_seq_one_letter_code
_entity_poly.pdbx_strand_id
1 'polypeptide(L)'
;MKVIFLGTNGWYDTATGNTICTLLQTAACDILLDAGNGLAKADRYGVGENGRRVYLFLSHFHLDHVTGLHTLAKFSFPGGLTICGPEGSRSILHTLVNQPFTLPLCDLPYPVTILELPAELARLPFPVAARPLLHASLTMGYRIELENQVISYCPDTGYCENAVHLSREAELVIAECAYQSGQGSDDWPHLNPETAAQIAKEAKAKRLALVHFDARIYPTLELRQVAERDARAIFPNTFAAVDNMEIEI
;
A
#
# COMPACT_ATOMS: atom_id res chain seq x y z
N MET A 1 -9.25 -13.54 -6.03
CA MET A 1 -8.06 -12.81 -5.52
C MET A 1 -8.19 -12.62 -4.02
N LYS A 2 -7.09 -12.84 -3.27
CA LYS A 2 -7.05 -12.63 -1.82
C LYS A 2 -6.28 -11.37 -1.48
N VAL A 3 -6.79 -10.55 -0.56
CA VAL A 3 -6.11 -9.36 -0.04
C VAL A 3 -5.80 -9.59 1.44
N ILE A 4 -4.54 -9.33 1.82
CA ILE A 4 -4.05 -9.56 3.18
C ILE A 4 -3.36 -8.28 3.65
N PHE A 5 -3.81 -7.74 4.78
CA PHE A 5 -3.23 -6.54 5.37
C PHE A 5 -2.11 -6.94 6.31
N LEU A 6 -0.86 -6.89 5.85
CA LEU A 6 0.32 -7.28 6.62
C LEU A 6 0.72 -6.23 7.66
N GLY A 7 0.48 -4.96 7.38
CA GLY A 7 0.71 -3.84 8.27
C GLY A 7 -0.30 -2.74 7.97
N THR A 8 -0.84 -2.10 8.99
CA THR A 8 -1.95 -1.15 8.89
C THR A 8 -1.71 0.17 9.61
N ASN A 9 -0.57 0.32 10.31
CA ASN A 9 -0.15 1.59 10.91
C ASN A 9 0.52 2.51 9.89
N GLY A 10 0.35 3.80 10.11
CA GLY A 10 1.26 4.85 9.63
C GLY A 10 2.28 5.22 10.71
N TRP A 11 3.43 5.76 10.29
CA TRP A 11 4.52 6.32 11.06
C TRP A 11 5.38 5.28 11.81
N TYR A 12 4.84 4.51 12.76
CA TYR A 12 5.62 3.51 13.50
C TYR A 12 4.78 2.33 14.00
N ASP A 13 5.46 1.25 14.34
CA ASP A 13 4.84 0.04 14.89
C ASP A 13 4.34 0.25 16.32
N THR A 14 3.21 -0.35 16.63
CA THR A 14 2.64 -0.38 17.99
C THR A 14 2.00 -1.75 18.25
N ALA A 15 1.39 -1.91 19.41
CA ALA A 15 0.61 -3.11 19.71
C ALA A 15 -0.61 -3.29 18.79
N THR A 16 -1.07 -2.22 18.10
CA THR A 16 -2.20 -2.28 17.17
C THR A 16 -1.82 -2.73 15.77
N GLY A 17 -0.53 -2.71 15.41
CA GLY A 17 -0.06 -3.16 14.11
C GLY A 17 1.35 -2.71 13.76
N ASN A 18 1.84 -3.23 12.64
CA ASN A 18 3.08 -2.82 11.98
C ASN A 18 2.80 -1.74 10.93
N THR A 19 3.85 -1.03 10.52
CA THR A 19 3.76 -0.06 9.43
C THR A 19 3.38 -0.71 8.11
N ILE A 20 2.81 0.11 7.23
CA ILE A 20 1.99 -0.24 6.08
C ILE A 20 2.63 -1.28 5.15
N CYS A 21 1.91 -2.35 4.88
CA CYS A 21 2.15 -3.29 3.79
C CYS A 21 0.87 -4.08 3.52
N THR A 22 0.44 -4.14 2.27
CA THR A 22 -0.71 -4.97 1.87
C THR A 22 -0.29 -5.95 0.78
N LEU A 23 -0.76 -7.19 0.87
CA LEU A 23 -0.50 -8.25 -0.10
C LEU A 23 -1.76 -8.56 -0.89
N LEU A 24 -1.66 -8.54 -2.22
CA LEU A 24 -2.66 -9.07 -3.14
C LEU A 24 -2.12 -10.39 -3.69
N GLN A 25 -2.80 -11.49 -3.41
CA GLN A 25 -2.45 -12.81 -3.93
C GLN A 25 -3.40 -13.22 -5.06
N THR A 26 -2.82 -13.58 -6.19
CA THR A 26 -3.53 -14.10 -7.35
C THR A 26 -2.98 -15.47 -7.75
N ALA A 27 -3.62 -16.12 -8.70
CA ALA A 27 -3.09 -17.36 -9.26
C ALA A 27 -1.77 -17.14 -10.03
N ALA A 28 -1.57 -15.96 -10.63
CA ALA A 28 -0.46 -15.65 -11.52
C ALA A 28 0.74 -14.99 -10.83
N CYS A 29 0.49 -14.14 -9.85
CA CYS A 29 1.53 -13.37 -9.15
C CYS A 29 1.09 -12.92 -7.77
N ASP A 30 2.05 -12.48 -6.99
CA ASP A 30 1.85 -11.80 -5.70
C ASP A 30 2.22 -10.32 -5.85
N ILE A 31 1.38 -9.42 -5.33
CA ILE A 31 1.65 -7.98 -5.35
C ILE A 31 1.67 -7.47 -3.92
N LEU A 32 2.76 -6.81 -3.58
CA LEU A 32 2.94 -6.09 -2.32
C LEU A 32 2.73 -4.59 -2.57
N LEU A 33 1.95 -3.94 -1.75
CA LEU A 33 1.70 -2.50 -1.76
C LEU A 33 2.38 -1.90 -0.52
N ASP A 34 3.41 -1.13 -0.77
CA ASP A 34 4.40 -0.63 0.19
C ASP A 34 5.14 -1.71 1.00
N ALA A 35 6.23 -1.30 1.61
CA ALA A 35 7.19 -2.15 2.30
C ALA A 35 7.55 -1.62 3.70
N GLY A 36 6.53 -1.23 4.47
CA GLY A 36 6.73 -1.01 5.91
C GLY A 36 7.08 -2.30 6.63
N ASN A 37 7.17 -2.28 7.94
CA ASN A 37 7.57 -3.44 8.75
C ASN A 37 6.59 -4.63 8.61
N GLY A 38 5.35 -4.37 8.16
CA GLY A 38 4.41 -5.44 7.78
C GLY A 38 4.98 -6.42 6.75
N LEU A 39 5.88 -5.97 5.85
CA LEU A 39 6.53 -6.81 4.85
C LEU A 39 7.18 -8.05 5.45
N ALA A 40 7.77 -7.94 6.64
CA ALA A 40 8.44 -9.06 7.30
C ALA A 40 7.55 -10.30 7.54
N LYS A 41 6.21 -10.15 7.43
CA LYS A 41 5.24 -11.24 7.60
C LYS A 41 4.90 -11.97 6.29
N ALA A 42 5.36 -11.48 5.14
CA ALA A 42 4.96 -12.00 3.83
C ALA A 42 5.29 -13.50 3.64
N ASP A 43 6.34 -13.99 4.31
CA ASP A 43 6.69 -15.42 4.32
C ASP A 43 5.60 -16.33 4.90
N ARG A 44 4.80 -15.83 5.84
CA ARG A 44 3.70 -16.61 6.45
C ARG A 44 2.58 -16.92 5.47
N TYR A 45 2.53 -16.20 4.38
CA TYR A 45 1.49 -16.30 3.33
C TYR A 45 2.03 -16.90 2.03
N GLY A 46 3.23 -17.47 2.05
CA GLY A 46 3.81 -18.14 0.89
C GLY A 46 4.04 -17.22 -0.32
N VAL A 47 4.40 -15.96 -0.08
CA VAL A 47 4.69 -14.99 -1.15
C VAL A 47 5.85 -15.48 -2.00
N GLY A 48 5.68 -15.51 -3.33
CA GLY A 48 6.68 -15.98 -4.30
C GLY A 48 6.82 -17.50 -4.40
N GLU A 49 6.06 -18.28 -3.62
CA GLU A 49 6.08 -19.73 -3.70
C GLU A 49 5.66 -20.26 -5.08
N ASN A 50 6.14 -21.47 -5.43
CA ASN A 50 5.86 -22.12 -6.71
C ASN A 50 6.30 -21.29 -7.93
N GLY A 51 7.29 -20.41 -7.77
CA GLY A 51 7.84 -19.59 -8.85
C GLY A 51 6.94 -18.42 -9.26
N ARG A 52 5.90 -18.08 -8.48
CA ARG A 52 5.12 -16.87 -8.74
C ARG A 52 6.01 -15.63 -8.70
N ARG A 53 5.83 -14.73 -9.65
CA ARG A 53 6.51 -13.44 -9.65
C ARG A 53 5.97 -12.56 -8.52
N VAL A 54 6.86 -11.82 -7.90
CA VAL A 54 6.51 -10.84 -6.87
C VAL A 54 6.69 -9.44 -7.45
N TYR A 55 5.66 -8.62 -7.31
CA TYR A 55 5.68 -7.19 -7.64
C TYR A 55 5.53 -6.41 -6.35
N LEU A 56 6.42 -5.45 -6.11
CA LEU A 56 6.34 -4.53 -4.98
C LEU A 56 6.10 -3.12 -5.51
N PHE A 57 4.96 -2.54 -5.22
CA PHE A 57 4.63 -1.16 -5.56
C PHE A 57 4.91 -0.27 -4.37
N LEU A 58 5.89 0.61 -4.51
CA LEU A 58 6.22 1.64 -3.52
C LEU A 58 5.53 2.94 -3.90
N SER A 59 4.77 3.48 -2.97
CA SER A 59 4.07 4.74 -3.15
C SER A 59 5.02 5.94 -3.08
N HIS A 60 5.86 5.97 -2.07
CA HIS A 60 6.87 6.99 -1.80
C HIS A 60 7.94 6.45 -0.82
N PHE A 61 8.82 7.32 -0.31
CA PHE A 61 10.00 6.89 0.43
C PHE A 61 10.06 7.38 1.89
N HIS A 62 8.91 7.72 2.51
CA HIS A 62 8.90 7.84 3.96
C HIS A 62 9.24 6.49 4.60
N LEU A 63 9.93 6.53 5.74
CA LEU A 63 10.54 5.32 6.30
C LEU A 63 9.52 4.23 6.64
N ASP A 64 8.35 4.59 7.08
CA ASP A 64 7.27 3.65 7.39
C ASP A 64 6.71 2.90 6.17
N HIS A 65 6.99 3.38 4.96
CA HIS A 65 6.66 2.71 3.69
C HIS A 65 7.81 1.86 3.13
N VAL A 66 9.04 2.00 3.65
CA VAL A 66 10.22 1.34 3.09
C VAL A 66 11.11 0.64 4.11
N THR A 67 10.88 0.83 5.42
CA THR A 67 11.73 0.23 6.46
C THR A 67 11.82 -1.28 6.33
N GLY A 68 10.73 -1.97 5.94
CA GLY A 68 10.72 -3.42 5.75
C GLY A 68 11.64 -3.94 4.64
N LEU A 69 12.11 -3.07 3.73
CA LEU A 69 13.02 -3.47 2.65
C LEU A 69 14.31 -4.11 3.17
N HIS A 70 14.77 -3.79 4.38
CA HIS A 70 15.93 -4.45 4.98
C HIS A 70 15.71 -5.96 5.20
N THR A 71 14.47 -6.43 5.19
CA THR A 71 14.13 -7.85 5.37
C THR A 71 14.10 -8.65 4.06
N LEU A 72 14.36 -8.03 2.89
CA LEU A 72 14.28 -8.70 1.59
C LEU A 72 15.14 -9.96 1.50
N ALA A 73 16.30 -9.98 2.17
CA ALA A 73 17.18 -11.16 2.23
C ALA A 73 16.57 -12.36 2.99
N LYS A 74 15.49 -12.16 3.75
CA LYS A 74 14.75 -13.23 4.43
C LYS A 74 13.97 -14.11 3.45
N PHE A 75 13.58 -13.56 2.29
CA PHE A 75 12.68 -14.21 1.36
C PHE A 75 13.43 -15.00 0.28
N SER A 76 12.69 -15.90 -0.37
CA SER A 76 13.10 -16.57 -1.59
C SER A 76 12.02 -16.34 -2.65
N PHE A 77 12.37 -15.60 -3.71
CA PHE A 77 11.46 -15.29 -4.82
C PHE A 77 12.01 -15.87 -6.12
N PRO A 78 11.91 -17.20 -6.35
CA PRO A 78 12.49 -17.83 -7.54
C PRO A 78 11.91 -17.27 -8.85
N GLY A 79 10.71 -16.72 -8.86
CA GLY A 79 10.12 -15.99 -9.98
C GLY A 79 10.70 -14.58 -10.18
N GLY A 80 11.52 -14.10 -9.25
CA GLY A 80 12.06 -12.74 -9.22
C GLY A 80 11.16 -11.71 -8.55
N LEU A 81 11.78 -10.59 -8.17
CA LEU A 81 11.13 -9.41 -7.58
C LEU A 81 11.18 -8.24 -8.58
N THR A 82 10.04 -7.63 -8.85
CA THR A 82 9.96 -6.35 -9.58
C THR A 82 9.50 -5.27 -8.62
N ILE A 83 10.35 -4.29 -8.35
CA ILE A 83 10.02 -3.12 -7.52
C ILE A 83 9.58 -2.00 -8.44
N CYS A 84 8.36 -1.52 -8.25
CA CYS A 84 7.74 -0.43 -8.97
C CYS A 84 7.64 0.78 -8.04
N GLY A 85 8.10 1.95 -8.44
CA GLY A 85 8.01 3.14 -7.61
C GLY A 85 8.03 4.42 -8.43
N PRO A 86 7.90 5.60 -7.80
CA PRO A 86 7.96 6.88 -8.49
C PRO A 86 9.32 7.13 -9.15
N GLU A 87 9.40 8.15 -9.99
CA GLU A 87 10.67 8.63 -10.55
C GLU A 87 11.72 8.86 -9.45
N GLY A 88 12.96 8.45 -9.71
CA GLY A 88 14.06 8.49 -8.74
C GLY A 88 14.20 7.22 -7.87
N SER A 89 13.28 6.27 -7.99
CA SER A 89 13.31 5.02 -7.21
C SER A 89 14.63 4.26 -7.31
N ARG A 90 15.23 4.18 -8.50
CA ARG A 90 16.52 3.48 -8.67
C ARG A 90 17.60 4.05 -7.77
N SER A 91 17.76 5.38 -7.79
CA SER A 91 18.79 6.05 -6.99
C SER A 91 18.55 5.90 -5.49
N ILE A 92 17.29 6.09 -5.06
CA ILE A 92 16.92 6.00 -3.65
C ILE A 92 17.10 4.57 -3.14
N LEU A 93 16.63 3.56 -3.88
CA LEU A 93 16.75 2.16 -3.49
C LEU A 93 18.21 1.69 -3.47
N HIS A 94 19.04 2.15 -4.39
CA HIS A 94 20.49 1.90 -4.34
C HIS A 94 21.16 2.50 -3.11
N THR A 95 20.58 3.52 -2.52
CA THR A 95 21.07 4.08 -1.26
C THR A 95 20.51 3.32 -0.05
N LEU A 96 19.19 3.15 0.02
CA LEU A 96 18.52 2.57 1.18
C LEU A 96 18.77 1.06 1.33
N VAL A 97 18.78 0.32 0.21
CA VAL A 97 18.97 -1.15 0.22
C VAL A 97 20.39 -1.45 -0.22
N ASN A 98 21.33 -1.00 0.60
CA ASN A 98 22.77 -1.10 0.37
C ASN A 98 23.54 -0.95 1.70
N GLN A 99 24.84 -1.25 1.65
CA GLN A 99 25.72 -0.93 2.79
C GLN A 99 25.80 0.58 3.01
N PRO A 100 25.88 1.05 4.27
CA PRO A 100 25.99 0.28 5.50
C PRO A 100 24.65 -0.18 6.09
N PHE A 101 23.50 0.08 5.42
CA PHE A 101 22.16 -0.09 6.00
C PHE A 101 21.69 -1.55 5.98
N THR A 102 21.93 -2.25 4.86
CA THR A 102 21.50 -3.64 4.68
C THR A 102 22.28 -4.30 3.55
N LEU A 103 21.92 -5.57 3.21
CA LEU A 103 22.45 -6.28 2.06
C LEU A 103 22.05 -5.57 0.75
N PRO A 104 23.00 -5.31 -0.17
CA PRO A 104 22.68 -4.71 -1.47
C PRO A 104 21.66 -5.51 -2.27
N LEU A 105 20.80 -4.81 -3.04
CA LEU A 105 19.81 -5.48 -3.91
C LEU A 105 20.42 -6.49 -4.90
N CYS A 106 21.64 -6.21 -5.39
CA CYS A 106 22.34 -7.09 -6.32
C CYS A 106 22.84 -8.39 -5.67
N ASP A 107 22.92 -8.44 -4.33
CA ASP A 107 23.41 -9.60 -3.58
C ASP A 107 22.26 -10.47 -3.05
N LEU A 108 21.00 -10.10 -3.36
CA LEU A 108 19.84 -10.92 -3.00
C LEU A 108 19.85 -12.25 -3.78
N PRO A 109 19.34 -13.36 -3.19
CA PRO A 109 19.41 -14.69 -3.81
C PRO A 109 18.41 -14.90 -4.97
N TYR A 110 17.85 -13.82 -5.51
CA TYR A 110 16.88 -13.82 -6.61
C TYR A 110 17.03 -12.55 -7.44
N PRO A 111 16.63 -12.58 -8.73
CA PRO A 111 16.75 -11.41 -9.59
C PRO A 111 15.80 -10.28 -9.15
N VAL A 112 16.32 -9.05 -9.13
CA VAL A 112 15.58 -7.85 -8.84
C VAL A 112 15.55 -6.91 -10.05
N THR A 113 14.38 -6.42 -10.40
CA THR A 113 14.18 -5.39 -11.43
C THR A 113 13.51 -4.18 -10.80
N ILE A 114 13.95 -2.97 -11.13
CA ILE A 114 13.31 -1.72 -10.67
C ILE A 114 12.67 -1.05 -11.88
N LEU A 115 11.40 -0.66 -11.74
CA LEU A 115 10.64 0.11 -12.71
C LEU A 115 10.24 1.45 -12.11
N GLU A 116 10.48 2.53 -12.85
CA GLU A 116 10.07 3.88 -12.46
C GLU A 116 8.76 4.25 -13.18
N LEU A 117 7.74 4.50 -12.42
CA LEU A 117 6.38 4.76 -12.92
C LEU A 117 6.07 6.27 -12.89
N PRO A 118 5.28 6.77 -13.86
CA PRO A 118 4.52 6.01 -14.86
C PRO A 118 5.30 5.66 -16.14
N ALA A 119 6.54 6.10 -16.29
CA ALA A 119 7.30 5.99 -17.55
C ALA A 119 7.45 4.54 -18.06
N GLU A 120 7.57 3.56 -17.15
CA GLU A 120 7.82 2.16 -17.48
C GLU A 120 6.58 1.24 -17.32
N LEU A 121 5.36 1.79 -17.24
CA LEU A 121 4.11 1.03 -17.10
C LEU A 121 3.96 -0.09 -18.14
N ALA A 122 4.38 0.16 -19.39
CA ALA A 122 4.28 -0.81 -20.49
C ALA A 122 5.11 -2.10 -20.26
N ARG A 123 6.00 -2.13 -19.27
CA ARG A 123 6.80 -3.32 -18.91
C ARG A 123 6.07 -4.25 -17.93
N LEU A 124 4.95 -3.82 -17.36
CA LEU A 124 4.12 -4.67 -16.50
C LEU A 124 3.24 -5.60 -17.34
N PRO A 125 3.05 -6.87 -16.91
CA PRO A 125 2.26 -7.84 -17.67
C PRO A 125 0.75 -7.72 -17.42
N PHE A 126 0.30 -6.74 -16.64
CA PHE A 126 -1.10 -6.46 -16.32
C PHE A 126 -1.35 -4.95 -16.32
N PRO A 127 -2.59 -4.52 -16.54
CA PRO A 127 -2.93 -3.10 -16.57
C PRO A 127 -2.70 -2.43 -15.20
N VAL A 128 -1.97 -1.32 -15.21
CA VAL A 128 -1.75 -0.45 -14.06
C VAL A 128 -1.88 1.00 -14.49
N ALA A 129 -2.60 1.80 -13.72
CA ALA A 129 -2.50 3.25 -13.77
C ALA A 129 -1.80 3.75 -12.52
N ALA A 130 -0.88 4.69 -12.69
CA ALA A 130 -0.14 5.35 -11.62
C ALA A 130 -0.34 6.86 -11.73
N ARG A 131 -0.74 7.54 -10.66
CA ARG A 131 -0.97 8.98 -10.62
C ARG A 131 -0.40 9.58 -9.34
N PRO A 132 0.14 10.81 -9.40
CA PRO A 132 0.57 11.52 -8.19
C PRO A 132 -0.64 11.85 -7.31
N LEU A 133 -0.44 11.72 -6.00
CA LEU A 133 -1.40 12.07 -4.96
C LEU A 133 -0.98 13.39 -4.27
N LEU A 134 -1.86 13.91 -3.42
CA LEU A 134 -1.63 15.15 -2.68
C LEU A 134 -0.94 14.85 -1.34
N HIS A 135 0.38 14.95 -1.31
CA HIS A 135 1.17 14.71 -0.09
C HIS A 135 2.40 15.61 -0.04
N ALA A 136 3.08 15.68 1.12
CA ALA A 136 4.28 16.51 1.34
C ALA A 136 5.49 16.08 0.49
N SER A 137 5.54 14.80 0.06
CA SER A 137 6.53 14.25 -0.87
C SER A 137 5.86 13.69 -2.11
N LEU A 138 6.62 13.44 -3.19
CA LEU A 138 6.10 12.75 -4.38
C LEU A 138 5.56 11.37 -3.99
N THR A 139 4.25 11.24 -3.93
CA THR A 139 3.53 10.02 -3.58
C THR A 139 2.67 9.57 -4.77
N MET A 140 2.77 8.29 -5.11
CA MET A 140 2.00 7.69 -6.19
C MET A 140 0.88 6.82 -5.64
N GLY A 141 -0.32 7.03 -6.15
CA GLY A 141 -1.41 6.07 -6.03
C GLY A 141 -1.43 5.13 -7.23
N TYR A 142 -2.01 3.96 -7.04
CA TYR A 142 -2.07 2.91 -8.06
C TYR A 142 -3.48 2.36 -8.25
N ARG A 143 -3.84 2.12 -9.51
CA ARG A 143 -4.98 1.31 -9.90
C ARG A 143 -4.45 0.07 -10.59
N ILE A 144 -4.73 -1.10 -10.08
CA ILE A 144 -4.23 -2.39 -10.54
C ILE A 144 -5.41 -3.24 -10.98
N GLU A 145 -5.36 -3.79 -12.21
CA GLU A 145 -6.42 -4.60 -12.78
C GLU A 145 -5.92 -6.04 -12.96
N LEU A 146 -6.49 -6.98 -12.19
CA LEU A 146 -6.12 -8.40 -12.18
C LEU A 146 -7.37 -9.26 -11.98
N GLU A 147 -7.43 -10.42 -12.65
CA GLU A 147 -8.53 -11.40 -12.52
C GLU A 147 -9.92 -10.75 -12.69
N ASN A 148 -10.04 -9.77 -13.60
CA ASN A 148 -11.24 -8.94 -13.82
C ASN A 148 -11.67 -8.12 -12.58
N GLN A 149 -10.80 -7.94 -11.62
CA GLN A 149 -11.01 -7.10 -10.45
C GLN A 149 -10.12 -5.86 -10.51
N VAL A 150 -10.60 -4.77 -9.95
CA VAL A 150 -9.88 -3.50 -9.85
C VAL A 150 -9.59 -3.19 -8.39
N ILE A 151 -8.31 -3.06 -8.06
CA ILE A 151 -7.87 -2.59 -6.76
C ILE A 151 -7.27 -1.19 -6.92
N SER A 152 -7.75 -0.24 -6.14
CA SER A 152 -7.15 1.09 -6.01
C SER A 152 -6.38 1.17 -4.70
N TYR A 153 -5.15 1.66 -4.77
CA TYR A 153 -4.31 1.94 -3.62
C TYR A 153 -4.02 3.43 -3.55
N CYS A 154 -4.57 4.09 -2.54
CA CYS A 154 -4.42 5.50 -2.25
C CYS A 154 -3.76 5.65 -0.87
N PRO A 155 -2.41 5.48 -0.80
CA PRO A 155 -1.65 5.71 0.42
C PRO A 155 -1.64 7.20 0.77
N ASP A 156 -0.70 7.66 1.54
CA ASP A 156 -0.56 9.01 2.06
C ASP A 156 -1.01 10.09 1.09
N THR A 157 -2.14 10.69 1.39
CA THR A 157 -2.75 11.71 0.54
C THR A 157 -3.78 12.54 1.30
N GLY A 158 -3.87 13.82 1.00
CA GLY A 158 -5.11 14.57 1.20
C GLY A 158 -6.16 14.19 0.14
N TYR A 159 -7.38 14.69 0.29
CA TYR A 159 -8.40 14.53 -0.75
C TYR A 159 -7.92 15.16 -2.07
N CYS A 160 -7.94 14.39 -3.16
CA CYS A 160 -7.58 14.87 -4.49
C CYS A 160 -8.32 14.11 -5.61
N GLU A 161 -8.49 14.76 -6.76
CA GLU A 161 -9.15 14.18 -7.93
C GLU A 161 -8.46 12.91 -8.44
N ASN A 162 -7.13 12.83 -8.35
CA ASN A 162 -6.39 11.65 -8.79
C ASN A 162 -6.74 10.41 -7.95
N ALA A 163 -6.97 10.56 -6.64
CA ALA A 163 -7.45 9.46 -5.79
C ALA A 163 -8.84 8.98 -6.24
N VAL A 164 -9.76 9.90 -6.54
CA VAL A 164 -11.09 9.56 -7.10
C VAL A 164 -10.96 8.87 -8.45
N HIS A 165 -10.09 9.36 -9.35
CA HIS A 165 -9.89 8.77 -10.67
C HIS A 165 -9.33 7.34 -10.62
N LEU A 166 -8.33 7.09 -9.75
CA LEU A 166 -7.76 5.76 -9.56
C LEU A 166 -8.80 4.78 -9.00
N SER A 167 -9.70 5.29 -8.15
CA SER A 167 -10.71 4.50 -7.44
C SER A 167 -11.99 4.24 -8.23
N ARG A 168 -12.15 4.80 -9.44
CA ARG A 168 -13.39 4.65 -10.24
C ARG A 168 -13.79 3.19 -10.41
N GLU A 169 -15.00 2.87 -9.93
CA GLU A 169 -15.62 1.54 -10.02
C GLU A 169 -14.73 0.41 -9.51
N ALA A 170 -13.79 0.73 -8.58
CA ALA A 170 -12.91 -0.28 -7.99
C ALA A 170 -13.71 -1.29 -7.16
N GLU A 171 -13.31 -2.55 -7.23
CA GLU A 171 -13.83 -3.59 -6.33
C GLU A 171 -13.45 -3.30 -4.89
N LEU A 172 -12.21 -2.83 -4.69
CA LEU A 172 -11.71 -2.39 -3.39
C LEU A 172 -10.85 -1.15 -3.56
N VAL A 173 -11.17 -0.12 -2.78
CA VAL A 173 -10.28 1.01 -2.52
C VAL A 173 -9.56 0.74 -1.20
N ILE A 174 -8.25 0.76 -1.22
CA ILE A 174 -7.39 0.72 -0.03
C ILE A 174 -6.88 2.15 0.15
N ALA A 175 -7.42 2.87 1.12
CA ALA A 175 -7.08 4.28 1.35
C ALA A 175 -6.57 4.49 2.77
N GLU A 176 -5.65 5.43 2.91
CA GLU A 176 -5.19 5.86 4.22
C GLU A 176 -6.32 6.48 5.07
N CYS A 177 -6.11 6.51 6.37
CA CYS A 177 -6.96 7.19 7.35
C CYS A 177 -6.12 7.61 8.56
N ALA A 178 -5.15 8.51 8.34
CA ALA A 178 -4.22 8.91 9.38
C ALA A 178 -4.87 9.81 10.43
N TYR A 179 -5.82 10.67 10.03
CA TYR A 179 -6.51 11.58 10.94
C TYR A 179 -7.84 11.03 11.44
N GLN A 180 -8.26 11.48 12.63
CA GLN A 180 -9.61 11.24 13.13
C GLN A 180 -10.63 12.19 12.46
N SER A 181 -11.91 11.86 12.61
CA SER A 181 -13.03 12.67 12.11
C SER A 181 -12.86 14.15 12.40
N GLY A 182 -13.04 14.99 11.37
CA GLY A 182 -12.93 16.45 11.46
C GLY A 182 -11.50 16.99 11.57
N GLN A 183 -10.47 16.14 11.64
CA GLN A 183 -9.06 16.57 11.60
C GLN A 183 -8.55 16.69 10.17
N GLY A 184 -7.53 17.52 9.98
CA GLY A 184 -6.83 17.71 8.71
C GLY A 184 -5.67 18.68 8.88
N SER A 185 -4.79 18.74 7.88
CA SER A 185 -3.68 19.70 7.82
C SER A 185 -3.36 19.99 6.35
N ASP A 186 -3.20 21.25 6.01
CA ASP A 186 -2.76 21.67 4.67
C ASP A 186 -1.26 21.47 4.49
N ASP A 187 -0.48 21.62 5.57
CA ASP A 187 0.98 21.44 5.54
C ASP A 187 1.40 19.98 5.50
N TRP A 188 0.55 19.09 6.05
CA TRP A 188 0.78 17.64 6.09
C TRP A 188 -0.49 16.91 5.68
N PRO A 189 -0.79 16.89 4.36
CA PRO A 189 -2.06 16.38 3.85
C PRO A 189 -2.22 14.87 4.07
N HIS A 190 -3.28 14.51 4.80
CA HIS A 190 -3.74 13.13 5.01
C HIS A 190 -5.26 13.08 5.02
N LEU A 191 -5.81 11.88 4.80
CA LEU A 191 -7.24 11.63 4.91
C LEU A 191 -7.67 11.41 6.37
N ASN A 192 -8.94 11.70 6.58
CA ASN A 192 -9.74 11.29 7.73
C ASN A 192 -10.86 10.35 7.25
N PRO A 193 -11.68 9.76 8.14
CA PRO A 193 -12.75 8.85 7.75
C PRO A 193 -13.69 9.42 6.70
N GLU A 194 -14.07 10.69 6.83
CA GLU A 194 -15.03 11.35 5.95
C GLU A 194 -14.47 11.52 4.54
N THR A 195 -13.23 12.00 4.43
CA THR A 195 -12.60 12.26 3.13
C THR A 195 -12.22 10.97 2.41
N ALA A 196 -11.79 9.93 3.13
CA ALA A 196 -11.57 8.60 2.56
C ALA A 196 -12.89 8.01 2.02
N ALA A 197 -13.98 8.08 2.79
CA ALA A 197 -15.30 7.63 2.38
C ALA A 197 -15.87 8.43 1.21
N GLN A 198 -15.60 9.75 1.16
CA GLN A 198 -16.02 10.61 0.05
C GLN A 198 -15.35 10.20 -1.26
N ILE A 199 -14.04 9.90 -1.26
CA ILE A 199 -13.32 9.38 -2.44
C ILE A 199 -14.00 8.10 -2.96
N ALA A 200 -14.25 7.13 -2.07
CA ALA A 200 -14.87 5.86 -2.48
C ALA A 200 -16.29 6.05 -3.03
N LYS A 201 -17.08 6.94 -2.44
CA LYS A 201 -18.45 7.27 -2.87
C LYS A 201 -18.45 7.94 -4.24
N GLU A 202 -17.63 8.96 -4.47
CA GLU A 202 -17.54 9.68 -5.74
C GLU A 202 -17.02 8.77 -6.85
N ALA A 203 -16.07 7.90 -6.51
CA ALA A 203 -15.54 6.89 -7.42
C ALA A 203 -16.53 5.78 -7.74
N LYS A 204 -17.67 5.67 -7.06
CA LYS A 204 -18.61 4.55 -7.14
C LYS A 204 -17.94 3.20 -6.91
N ALA A 205 -16.97 3.17 -6.00
CA ALA A 205 -16.30 1.95 -5.59
C ALA A 205 -17.28 0.97 -4.93
N LYS A 206 -16.92 -0.31 -4.83
CA LYS A 206 -17.77 -1.30 -4.18
C LYS A 206 -17.46 -1.45 -2.70
N ARG A 207 -16.18 -1.38 -2.31
CA ARG A 207 -15.72 -1.50 -0.92
C ARG A 207 -14.59 -0.51 -0.63
N LEU A 208 -14.46 -0.10 0.63
CA LEU A 208 -13.37 0.74 1.14
C LEU A 208 -12.71 0.05 2.33
N ALA A 209 -11.39 -0.13 2.27
CA ALA A 209 -10.54 -0.49 3.39
C ALA A 209 -9.78 0.74 3.88
N LEU A 210 -9.93 1.08 5.14
CA LEU A 210 -9.13 2.11 5.80
C LEU A 210 -7.85 1.46 6.34
N VAL A 211 -6.71 2.05 6.02
CA VAL A 211 -5.36 1.61 6.43
C VAL A 211 -4.54 2.83 6.88
N HIS A 212 -3.26 2.62 7.15
CA HIS A 212 -2.29 3.68 7.47
C HIS A 212 -2.78 4.61 8.59
N PHE A 213 -3.29 3.99 9.66
CA PHE A 213 -3.71 4.72 10.85
C PHE A 213 -2.51 5.30 11.57
N ASP A 214 -2.43 6.62 11.75
CA ASP A 214 -1.34 7.25 12.52
C ASP A 214 -1.26 6.62 13.91
N ALA A 215 -0.12 6.03 14.23
CA ALA A 215 0.07 5.23 15.43
C ALA A 215 -0.13 6.02 16.73
N ARG A 216 0.08 7.35 16.71
CA ARG A 216 -0.16 8.25 17.84
C ARG A 216 -1.63 8.61 17.98
N ILE A 217 -2.33 8.80 16.84
CA ILE A 217 -3.72 9.24 16.79
C ILE A 217 -4.67 8.06 17.05
N TYR A 218 -4.26 6.85 16.63
CA TYR A 218 -5.03 5.61 16.77
C TYR A 218 -4.29 4.57 17.63
N PRO A 219 -4.01 4.88 18.91
CA PRO A 219 -3.28 3.97 19.80
C PRO A 219 -4.03 2.69 20.15
N THR A 220 -5.32 2.58 19.82
CA THR A 220 -6.15 1.39 20.09
C THR A 220 -7.02 1.02 18.88
N LEU A 221 -7.42 -0.25 18.82
CA LEU A 221 -8.31 -0.74 17.75
C LEU A 221 -9.73 -0.18 17.87
N GLU A 222 -10.19 0.16 19.08
CA GLU A 222 -11.48 0.78 19.30
C GLU A 222 -11.59 2.14 18.59
N LEU A 223 -10.52 2.94 18.57
CA LEU A 223 -10.49 4.20 17.83
C LEU A 223 -10.59 3.98 16.31
N ARG A 224 -10.00 2.89 15.78
CA ARG A 224 -10.16 2.52 14.37
C ARG A 224 -11.60 2.10 14.06
N GLN A 225 -12.28 1.43 15.00
CA GLN A 225 -13.72 1.12 14.88
C GLN A 225 -14.57 2.36 14.88
N VAL A 226 -14.15 3.43 15.61
CA VAL A 226 -14.80 4.75 15.51
C VAL A 226 -14.64 5.31 14.10
N ALA A 227 -13.43 5.33 13.55
CA ALA A 227 -13.17 5.79 12.19
C ALA A 227 -13.99 5.00 11.15
N GLU A 228 -14.07 3.67 11.29
CA GLU A 228 -14.92 2.82 10.44
C GLU A 228 -16.38 3.25 10.49
N ARG A 229 -16.92 3.47 11.69
CA ARG A 229 -18.31 3.88 11.88
C ARG A 229 -18.59 5.24 11.25
N ASP A 230 -17.66 6.20 11.41
CA ASP A 230 -17.79 7.54 10.86
C ASP A 230 -17.73 7.51 9.32
N ALA A 231 -16.80 6.74 8.74
CA ALA A 231 -16.72 6.53 7.29
C ALA A 231 -17.97 5.84 6.74
N ARG A 232 -18.54 4.86 7.45
CA ARG A 232 -19.77 4.14 7.06
C ARG A 232 -21.01 5.06 6.98
N ALA A 233 -21.03 6.16 7.68
CA ALA A 233 -22.10 7.14 7.57
C ALA A 233 -22.16 7.78 6.17
N ILE A 234 -21.03 7.80 5.42
CA ILE A 234 -20.89 8.36 4.07
C ILE A 234 -20.86 7.26 3.01
N PHE A 235 -20.10 6.20 3.27
CA PHE A 235 -19.94 5.05 2.38
C PHE A 235 -20.11 3.74 3.19
N PRO A 236 -21.31 3.13 3.20
CA PRO A 236 -21.64 2.02 4.10
C PRO A 236 -20.75 0.78 4.00
N ASN A 237 -20.20 0.49 2.80
CA ASN A 237 -19.36 -0.68 2.59
C ASN A 237 -17.88 -0.40 2.91
N THR A 238 -17.63 0.13 4.10
CA THR A 238 -16.30 0.47 4.63
C THR A 238 -15.94 -0.44 5.80
N PHE A 239 -14.66 -0.77 5.93
CA PHE A 239 -14.09 -1.43 7.11
C PHE A 239 -12.71 -0.87 7.45
N ALA A 240 -12.36 -0.87 8.73
CA ALA A 240 -11.03 -0.58 9.21
C ALA A 240 -10.19 -1.86 9.17
N ALA A 241 -9.12 -1.86 8.38
CA ALA A 241 -8.25 -3.02 8.32
C ALA A 241 -7.39 -3.14 9.59
N VAL A 242 -7.11 -4.37 9.97
CA VAL A 242 -6.18 -4.72 11.04
C VAL A 242 -5.14 -5.70 10.51
N ASP A 243 -3.98 -5.74 11.16
CA ASP A 243 -2.89 -6.62 10.78
C ASP A 243 -3.34 -8.09 10.73
N ASN A 244 -2.93 -8.77 9.66
CA ASN A 244 -3.27 -10.14 9.31
C ASN A 244 -4.76 -10.38 8.97
N MET A 245 -5.56 -9.31 8.77
CA MET A 245 -6.89 -9.46 8.19
C MET A 245 -6.77 -9.94 6.75
N GLU A 246 -7.62 -10.90 6.39
CA GLU A 246 -7.70 -11.49 5.06
C GLU A 246 -9.12 -11.31 4.50
N ILE A 247 -9.23 -10.91 3.26
CA ILE A 247 -10.50 -10.79 2.56
C ILE A 247 -10.40 -11.38 1.16
N GLU A 248 -11.50 -11.92 0.67
CA GLU A 248 -11.65 -12.37 -0.72
C GLU A 248 -12.32 -11.28 -1.57
N ILE A 249 -11.83 -11.18 -2.82
CA ILE A 249 -12.31 -10.24 -3.83
C ILE A 249 -12.81 -11.03 -5.05
#